data_dcae43a34650443b031e222716903c33
#
_entry.id   dcae43a34650443b031e222716903c33
#
_cell.length_a   1.000
_cell.length_b   1.000
_cell.length_c   1.000
_cell.angle_alpha   90.00
_cell.angle_beta   90.00
_cell.angle_gamma   90.00
#
_symmetry.space_group_name_H-M   'P 1'
#
loop_
_entity.id
_entity.type
_entity.pdbx_description
1 polymer ?
#
loop_
_entity_poly.entity_id
_entity_poly.type
_entity_poly.pdbx_seq_one_letter_code
_entity_poly.pdbx_strand_id
1 'polypeptide(L)'
;IIEEFKLKNCSIKINHLGDKESKKLFCDALIEYLEPFKDNLDEKDLTRLSKNPLRVLDSKNKETQSILENAPSIRDFIKPSALSLLENIQNEYKDICNIEIDFTLVRGLDYYSGFVFEAISSELGAQDSFLGGGRYDHLSAKLGGKSLPSIGMAIGVERFASLVKDITTSNKVVSFLTLTSNLESKPYKIAHQLRSMNSNIILDLQLSDGSLKSKLRKANKNNSEYAIIIGEEELRDGTAVIKFLNDELKDQETVSIKELFSFYTSL
;
A
#
# COMPACT_ATOMS: atom_id res chain seq x y z
N ILE A 1 -2.71 6.47 -8.05
CA ILE A 1 -1.73 5.34 -7.90
C ILE A 1 -1.58 4.62 -9.24
N ILE A 2 -2.63 4.01 -9.82
CA ILE A 2 -2.53 3.23 -11.07
C ILE A 2 -1.95 4.10 -12.19
N GLU A 3 -2.50 5.27 -12.40
CA GLU A 3 -2.06 6.23 -13.41
C GLU A 3 -0.66 6.79 -13.11
N GLU A 4 -0.42 7.23 -11.88
CA GLU A 4 0.84 7.82 -11.42
C GLU A 4 2.03 6.87 -11.63
N PHE A 5 1.84 5.58 -11.32
CA PHE A 5 2.86 4.56 -11.50
C PHE A 5 2.77 3.84 -12.86
N LYS A 6 1.92 4.32 -13.76
CA LYS A 6 1.70 3.76 -15.12
C LYS A 6 1.48 2.25 -15.10
N LEU A 7 0.75 1.75 -14.10
CA LEU A 7 0.47 0.33 -13.97
C LEU A 7 -0.42 -0.13 -15.14
N LYS A 8 -0.05 -1.24 -15.74
CA LYS A 8 -0.77 -1.81 -16.89
C LYS A 8 -1.65 -2.97 -16.47
N ASN A 9 -2.66 -3.26 -17.28
CA ASN A 9 -3.54 -4.43 -17.10
C ASN A 9 -4.19 -4.49 -15.71
N CYS A 10 -4.56 -3.31 -15.18
CA CYS A 10 -5.23 -3.18 -13.90
C CYS A 10 -6.73 -2.89 -14.08
N SER A 11 -7.54 -3.47 -13.20
CA SER A 11 -8.94 -3.11 -13.03
C SER A 11 -9.28 -2.99 -11.54
N ILE A 12 -10.40 -2.33 -11.26
CA ILE A 12 -10.93 -2.21 -9.90
C ILE A 12 -12.24 -2.98 -9.84
N LYS A 13 -12.26 -4.03 -9.03
CA LYS A 13 -13.49 -4.74 -8.70
C LYS A 13 -14.17 -4.09 -7.53
N ILE A 14 -15.48 -3.89 -7.64
CA ILE A 14 -16.30 -3.31 -6.57
C ILE A 14 -17.50 -4.20 -6.27
N ASN A 15 -17.93 -4.22 -5.02
CA ASN A 15 -19.13 -4.90 -4.57
C ASN A 15 -19.77 -4.16 -3.39
N HIS A 16 -20.97 -4.56 -3.04
CA HIS A 16 -21.68 -4.11 -1.84
C HIS A 16 -22.21 -5.32 -1.07
N LEU A 17 -21.72 -5.53 0.14
CA LEU A 17 -22.06 -6.70 0.98
C LEU A 17 -23.43 -6.59 1.67
N GLY A 18 -24.22 -5.57 1.33
CA GLY A 18 -25.49 -5.29 1.98
C GLY A 18 -25.33 -4.68 3.38
N ASP A 19 -26.47 -4.37 3.99
CA ASP A 19 -26.56 -4.11 5.41
C ASP A 19 -26.58 -5.42 6.20
N LYS A 20 -26.72 -5.32 7.51
CA LYS A 20 -26.71 -6.52 8.40
C LYS A 20 -27.81 -7.53 8.06
N GLU A 21 -28.99 -7.04 7.67
CA GLU A 21 -30.13 -7.88 7.32
C GLU A 21 -29.93 -8.56 5.96
N SER A 22 -29.62 -7.78 4.93
CA SER A 22 -29.30 -8.30 3.59
C SER A 22 -28.18 -9.32 3.62
N LYS A 23 -27.08 -9.04 4.36
CA LYS A 23 -25.97 -9.94 4.53
C LYS A 23 -26.38 -11.26 5.19
N LYS A 24 -27.25 -11.19 6.22
CA LYS A 24 -27.76 -12.38 6.90
C LYS A 24 -28.59 -13.24 5.96
N LEU A 25 -29.58 -12.65 5.28
CA LEU A 25 -30.46 -13.37 4.33
C LEU A 25 -29.65 -14.04 3.22
N PHE A 26 -28.64 -13.36 2.70
CA PHE A 26 -27.77 -13.95 1.69
C PHE A 26 -26.93 -15.10 2.24
N CYS A 27 -26.37 -14.95 3.45
CA CYS A 27 -25.63 -16.05 4.09
C CYS A 27 -26.50 -17.28 4.33
N ASP A 28 -27.74 -17.07 4.80
CA ASP A 28 -28.70 -18.16 5.05
C ASP A 28 -29.05 -18.88 3.72
N ALA A 29 -29.31 -18.14 2.65
CA ALA A 29 -29.57 -18.71 1.32
C ALA A 29 -28.34 -19.46 0.75
N LEU A 30 -27.14 -18.93 0.95
CA LEU A 30 -25.91 -19.58 0.50
C LEU A 30 -25.63 -20.88 1.26
N ILE A 31 -25.89 -20.92 2.56
CA ILE A 31 -25.77 -22.14 3.38
C ILE A 31 -26.77 -23.17 2.90
N GLU A 32 -28.06 -22.81 2.73
CA GLU A 32 -29.10 -23.68 2.24
C GLU A 32 -28.77 -24.26 0.85
N TYR A 33 -28.28 -23.43 -0.05
CA TYR A 33 -27.86 -23.85 -1.38
C TYR A 33 -26.69 -24.84 -1.34
N LEU A 34 -25.70 -24.65 -0.45
CA LEU A 34 -24.50 -25.48 -0.37
C LEU A 34 -24.71 -26.76 0.46
N GLU A 35 -25.82 -26.90 1.21
CA GLU A 35 -26.10 -28.07 2.05
C GLU A 35 -26.01 -29.39 1.27
N PRO A 36 -26.63 -29.54 0.08
CA PRO A 36 -26.56 -30.77 -0.72
C PRO A 36 -25.17 -31.09 -1.27
N PHE A 37 -24.27 -30.08 -1.33
CA PHE A 37 -22.94 -30.19 -1.91
C PHE A 37 -21.84 -30.33 -0.87
N LYS A 38 -22.14 -30.46 0.41
CA LYS A 38 -21.14 -30.49 1.49
C LYS A 38 -20.05 -31.54 1.30
N ASP A 39 -20.40 -32.70 0.78
CA ASP A 39 -19.45 -33.78 0.54
C ASP A 39 -18.50 -33.51 -0.62
N ASN A 40 -18.81 -32.51 -1.45
CA ASN A 40 -17.96 -32.03 -2.57
C ASN A 40 -17.06 -30.84 -2.17
N LEU A 41 -17.25 -30.26 -0.97
CA LEU A 41 -16.44 -29.16 -0.49
C LEU A 41 -15.18 -29.67 0.22
N ASP A 42 -14.05 -29.02 -0.01
CA ASP A 42 -12.84 -29.33 0.75
C ASP A 42 -12.91 -28.83 2.21
N GLU A 43 -12.01 -29.30 3.06
CA GLU A 43 -11.98 -28.92 4.49
C GLU A 43 -11.87 -27.40 4.73
N LYS A 44 -11.21 -26.69 3.82
CA LYS A 44 -11.07 -25.22 3.94
C LYS A 44 -12.41 -24.54 3.66
N ASP A 45 -13.11 -24.98 2.64
CA ASP A 45 -14.39 -24.40 2.26
C ASP A 45 -15.50 -24.82 3.24
N LEU A 46 -15.46 -26.01 3.80
CA LEU A 46 -16.32 -26.40 4.93
C LEU A 46 -16.07 -25.53 6.17
N THR A 47 -14.81 -25.25 6.47
CA THR A 47 -14.43 -24.34 7.58
C THR A 47 -14.90 -22.91 7.30
N ARG A 48 -14.81 -22.44 6.06
CA ARG A 48 -15.32 -21.12 5.63
C ARG A 48 -16.83 -21.06 5.78
N LEU A 49 -17.54 -22.09 5.27
CA LEU A 49 -18.99 -22.18 5.35
C LEU A 49 -19.50 -22.10 6.80
N SER A 50 -18.81 -22.75 7.72
CA SER A 50 -19.19 -22.74 9.15
C SER A 50 -18.88 -21.44 9.88
N LYS A 51 -17.77 -20.76 9.55
CA LYS A 51 -17.31 -19.56 10.26
C LYS A 51 -17.81 -18.26 9.62
N ASN A 52 -17.72 -18.17 8.31
CA ASN A 52 -18.14 -17.01 7.51
C ASN A 52 -18.51 -17.48 6.10
N PRO A 53 -19.80 -17.78 5.84
CA PRO A 53 -20.27 -18.34 4.57
C PRO A 53 -19.85 -17.53 3.34
N LEU A 54 -19.80 -16.21 3.45
CA LEU A 54 -19.37 -15.33 2.33
C LEU A 54 -17.98 -15.70 1.82
N ARG A 55 -17.09 -16.20 2.67
CA ARG A 55 -15.73 -16.56 2.27
C ARG A 55 -15.63 -17.77 1.37
N VAL A 56 -16.70 -18.55 1.23
CA VAL A 56 -16.74 -19.65 0.27
C VAL A 56 -16.69 -19.10 -1.17
N LEU A 57 -17.25 -17.91 -1.41
CA LEU A 57 -17.18 -17.24 -2.71
C LEU A 57 -15.74 -16.94 -3.17
N ASP A 58 -14.78 -16.82 -2.25
CA ASP A 58 -13.34 -16.66 -2.55
C ASP A 58 -12.60 -18.01 -2.61
N SER A 59 -13.30 -19.12 -2.82
CA SER A 59 -12.67 -20.42 -2.99
C SER A 59 -11.82 -20.47 -4.25
N LYS A 60 -10.63 -21.07 -4.16
CA LYS A 60 -9.77 -21.37 -5.30
C LYS A 60 -9.88 -22.82 -5.76
N ASN A 61 -10.72 -23.62 -5.08
CA ASN A 61 -11.03 -24.98 -5.47
C ASN A 61 -11.95 -24.96 -6.70
N LYS A 62 -11.55 -25.62 -7.78
CA LYS A 62 -12.30 -25.63 -9.05
C LYS A 62 -13.68 -26.27 -8.93
N GLU A 63 -13.81 -27.32 -8.12
CA GLU A 63 -15.08 -27.99 -7.90
C GLU A 63 -16.05 -27.07 -7.14
N THR A 64 -15.57 -26.42 -6.07
CA THR A 64 -16.34 -25.39 -5.35
C THR A 64 -16.74 -24.25 -6.27
N GLN A 65 -15.82 -23.77 -7.11
CA GLN A 65 -16.12 -22.69 -8.08
C GLN A 65 -17.25 -23.11 -9.05
N SER A 66 -17.21 -24.33 -9.57
CA SER A 66 -18.26 -24.85 -10.45
C SER A 66 -19.62 -24.94 -9.76
N ILE A 67 -19.63 -25.35 -8.49
CA ILE A 67 -20.88 -25.36 -7.68
C ILE A 67 -21.40 -23.94 -7.49
N LEU A 68 -20.51 -22.97 -7.25
CA LEU A 68 -20.87 -21.56 -7.00
C LEU A 68 -21.38 -20.82 -8.26
N GLU A 69 -21.15 -21.32 -9.47
CA GLU A 69 -21.69 -20.69 -10.70
C GLU A 69 -23.22 -20.55 -10.69
N ASN A 70 -23.92 -21.45 -10.02
CA ASN A 70 -25.37 -21.43 -9.89
C ASN A 70 -25.87 -21.02 -8.50
N ALA A 71 -24.97 -20.54 -7.63
CA ALA A 71 -25.33 -20.11 -6.29
C ALA A 71 -26.14 -18.81 -6.30
N PRO A 72 -26.93 -18.54 -5.25
CA PRO A 72 -27.57 -17.24 -5.07
C PRO A 72 -26.57 -16.10 -5.16
N SER A 73 -26.94 -15.00 -5.81
CA SER A 73 -26.09 -13.80 -5.90
C SER A 73 -26.45 -12.82 -4.80
N ILE A 74 -25.45 -12.19 -4.17
CA ILE A 74 -25.70 -11.12 -3.20
C ILE A 74 -26.47 -9.93 -3.83
N ARG A 75 -26.40 -9.77 -5.13
CA ARG A 75 -27.18 -8.79 -5.89
C ARG A 75 -28.67 -8.82 -5.58
N ASP A 76 -29.23 -10.01 -5.38
CA ASP A 76 -30.67 -10.21 -5.19
C ASP A 76 -31.13 -9.89 -3.76
N PHE A 77 -30.18 -9.70 -2.84
CA PHE A 77 -30.43 -9.43 -1.42
C PHE A 77 -30.11 -7.99 -1.00
N ILE A 78 -29.31 -7.25 -1.78
CA ILE A 78 -28.96 -5.87 -1.45
C ILE A 78 -30.07 -4.90 -1.90
N LYS A 79 -30.14 -3.77 -1.20
CA LYS A 79 -31.14 -2.72 -1.51
C LYS A 79 -30.88 -2.07 -2.86
N PRO A 80 -31.92 -1.60 -3.57
CA PRO A 80 -31.74 -0.88 -4.83
C PRO A 80 -30.78 0.31 -4.74
N SER A 81 -30.76 1.00 -3.60
CA SER A 81 -29.81 2.10 -3.37
C SER A 81 -28.34 1.67 -3.38
N ALA A 82 -28.05 0.45 -2.95
CA ALA A 82 -26.70 -0.11 -3.01
C ALA A 82 -26.29 -0.48 -4.44
N LEU A 83 -27.21 -1.03 -5.23
CA LEU A 83 -27.01 -1.27 -6.67
C LEU A 83 -26.73 0.04 -7.41
N SER A 84 -27.60 1.05 -7.21
CA SER A 84 -27.42 2.37 -7.82
C SER A 84 -26.09 3.02 -7.43
N LEU A 85 -25.62 2.82 -6.19
CA LEU A 85 -24.29 3.30 -5.78
C LEU A 85 -23.15 2.65 -6.59
N LEU A 86 -23.19 1.33 -6.80
CA LEU A 86 -22.19 0.62 -7.59
C LEU A 86 -22.21 1.08 -9.05
N GLU A 87 -23.38 1.18 -9.65
CA GLU A 87 -23.57 1.64 -11.03
C GLU A 87 -23.10 3.09 -11.21
N ASN A 88 -23.40 3.96 -10.26
CA ASN A 88 -22.96 5.36 -10.29
C ASN A 88 -21.42 5.45 -10.22
N ILE A 89 -20.80 4.71 -9.30
CA ILE A 89 -19.32 4.67 -9.19
C ILE A 89 -18.72 4.18 -10.52
N GLN A 90 -19.22 3.08 -11.06
CA GLN A 90 -18.73 2.53 -12.33
C GLN A 90 -18.86 3.56 -13.47
N ASN A 91 -20.00 4.21 -13.60
CA ASN A 91 -20.28 5.18 -14.68
C ASN A 91 -19.46 6.47 -14.52
N GLU A 92 -19.30 6.97 -13.30
CA GLU A 92 -18.61 8.23 -13.04
C GLU A 92 -17.09 8.13 -13.28
N TYR A 93 -16.51 6.97 -13.00
CA TYR A 93 -15.05 6.78 -13.07
C TYR A 93 -14.59 5.91 -14.26
N LYS A 94 -15.47 5.50 -15.17
CA LYS A 94 -15.15 4.64 -16.33
C LYS A 94 -14.06 5.20 -17.24
N ASP A 95 -13.93 6.53 -17.33
CA ASP A 95 -12.93 7.20 -18.17
C ASP A 95 -11.55 7.32 -17.46
N ILE A 96 -11.50 7.02 -16.16
CA ILE A 96 -10.27 7.09 -15.35
C ILE A 96 -9.67 5.71 -15.17
N CYS A 97 -10.50 4.69 -14.92
CA CYS A 97 -10.03 3.32 -14.71
C CYS A 97 -11.13 2.31 -15.08
N ASN A 98 -10.72 1.08 -15.41
CA ASN A 98 -11.65 -0.01 -15.61
C ASN A 98 -12.23 -0.43 -14.26
N ILE A 99 -13.55 -0.23 -14.07
CA ILE A 99 -14.27 -0.64 -12.86
C ILE A 99 -15.27 -1.73 -13.21
N GLU A 100 -15.21 -2.83 -12.50
CA GLU A 100 -16.05 -4.01 -12.68
C GLU A 100 -16.90 -4.22 -11.41
N ILE A 101 -18.21 -4.36 -11.57
CA ILE A 101 -19.09 -4.79 -10.48
C ILE A 101 -18.98 -6.31 -10.42
N ASP A 102 -18.41 -6.83 -9.33
CA ASP A 102 -18.20 -8.26 -9.11
C ASP A 102 -18.93 -8.69 -7.83
N PHE A 103 -20.11 -9.28 -7.98
CA PHE A 103 -20.94 -9.73 -6.85
C PHE A 103 -20.37 -10.92 -6.09
N THR A 104 -19.29 -11.53 -6.58
CA THR A 104 -18.53 -12.57 -5.86
C THR A 104 -17.40 -12.00 -5.01
N LEU A 105 -17.05 -10.71 -5.19
CA LEU A 105 -16.01 -10.06 -4.43
C LEU A 105 -16.37 -9.98 -2.94
N VAL A 106 -15.62 -10.69 -2.12
CA VAL A 106 -15.70 -10.64 -0.66
C VAL A 106 -14.33 -10.35 -0.05
N ARG A 107 -14.31 -9.83 1.17
CA ARG A 107 -13.06 -9.52 1.88
C ARG A 107 -12.82 -10.52 3.01
N GLY A 108 -11.53 -10.80 3.27
CA GLY A 108 -11.11 -11.76 4.30
C GLY A 108 -11.40 -11.33 5.75
N LEU A 109 -11.90 -10.13 5.98
CA LEU A 109 -12.10 -9.55 7.32
C LEU A 109 -13.59 -9.24 7.56
N ASP A 110 -14.12 -9.65 8.71
CA ASP A 110 -15.55 -9.60 9.01
C ASP A 110 -16.06 -8.22 9.44
N TYR A 111 -15.18 -7.25 9.52
CA TYR A 111 -15.57 -5.89 9.92
C TYR A 111 -16.14 -5.05 8.78
N TYR A 112 -15.99 -5.49 7.52
CA TYR A 112 -16.53 -4.75 6.38
C TYR A 112 -18.05 -4.71 6.40
N SER A 113 -18.58 -3.50 6.14
CA SER A 113 -20.01 -3.20 6.11
C SER A 113 -20.35 -2.44 4.85
N GLY A 114 -21.07 -3.09 3.93
CA GLY A 114 -21.51 -2.45 2.68
C GLY A 114 -20.44 -2.47 1.60
N PHE A 115 -20.01 -1.30 1.10
CA PHE A 115 -19.10 -1.17 -0.03
C PHE A 115 -17.72 -1.78 0.23
N VAL A 116 -17.24 -2.57 -0.73
CA VAL A 116 -15.89 -3.16 -0.76
C VAL A 116 -15.29 -3.04 -2.15
N PHE A 117 -13.96 -3.01 -2.24
CA PHE A 117 -13.24 -2.93 -3.50
C PHE A 117 -11.88 -3.62 -3.45
N GLU A 118 -11.41 -4.03 -4.61
CA GLU A 118 -10.04 -4.53 -4.85
C GLU A 118 -9.49 -3.96 -6.15
N ALA A 119 -8.23 -3.55 -6.15
CA ALA A 119 -7.49 -3.34 -7.38
C ALA A 119 -6.68 -4.61 -7.70
N ILE A 120 -6.88 -5.10 -8.91
CA ILE A 120 -6.27 -6.32 -9.42
C ILE A 120 -5.42 -6.02 -10.64
N SER A 121 -4.45 -6.89 -10.92
CA SER A 121 -3.66 -6.86 -12.15
C SER A 121 -3.43 -8.28 -12.66
N SER A 122 -3.71 -8.52 -13.95
CA SER A 122 -3.46 -9.82 -14.58
C SER A 122 -1.96 -10.20 -14.60
N GLU A 123 -1.05 -9.26 -14.33
CA GLU A 123 0.38 -9.51 -14.27
C GLU A 123 0.83 -10.21 -12.97
N LEU A 124 -0.03 -10.28 -11.95
CA LEU A 124 0.25 -10.93 -10.66
C LEU A 124 -0.10 -12.42 -10.61
N GLY A 125 -0.67 -12.98 -11.68
CA GLY A 125 -1.05 -14.39 -11.74
C GLY A 125 -2.27 -14.73 -10.88
N ALA A 126 -2.28 -15.89 -10.22
CA ALA A 126 -3.45 -16.42 -9.52
C ALA A 126 -3.89 -15.61 -8.28
N GLN A 127 -3.03 -14.79 -7.73
CA GLN A 127 -3.34 -13.85 -6.65
C GLN A 127 -3.19 -12.42 -7.16
N ASP A 128 -4.15 -12.01 -7.96
CA ASP A 128 -4.13 -10.81 -8.78
C ASP A 128 -4.36 -9.49 -8.02
N SER A 129 -4.87 -9.55 -6.77
CA SER A 129 -5.16 -8.36 -5.96
C SER A 129 -3.91 -7.78 -5.31
N PHE A 130 -3.61 -6.51 -5.55
CA PHE A 130 -2.51 -5.77 -4.91
C PHE A 130 -2.97 -4.69 -3.93
N LEU A 131 -4.24 -4.29 -4.01
CA LEU A 131 -4.84 -3.31 -3.12
C LEU A 131 -6.27 -3.73 -2.82
N GLY A 132 -6.70 -3.50 -1.59
CA GLY A 132 -8.08 -3.76 -1.26
C GLY A 132 -8.56 -3.00 -0.05
N GLY A 133 -9.85 -2.73 -0.02
CA GLY A 133 -10.47 -1.91 1.00
C GLY A 133 -11.97 -2.01 1.03
N GLY A 134 -12.58 -1.07 1.75
CA GLY A 134 -14.02 -0.97 1.87
C GLY A 134 -14.46 -0.17 3.07
N ARG A 135 -15.76 -0.17 3.29
CA ARG A 135 -16.42 0.52 4.39
C ARG A 135 -16.51 -0.38 5.62
N TYR A 136 -16.29 0.17 6.82
CA TYR A 136 -16.28 -0.57 8.09
C TYR A 136 -16.81 0.24 9.27
N ASP A 137 -18.05 0.70 9.18
CA ASP A 137 -18.71 1.62 10.12
C ASP A 137 -18.80 1.13 11.58
N HIS A 138 -18.73 -0.18 11.78
CA HIS A 138 -18.90 -0.79 13.10
C HIS A 138 -17.59 -1.15 13.80
N LEU A 139 -16.43 -0.97 13.13
CA LEU A 139 -15.14 -1.40 13.68
C LEU A 139 -14.79 -0.61 14.95
N SER A 140 -14.98 0.71 14.95
CA SER A 140 -14.72 1.55 16.12
C SER A 140 -15.56 1.13 17.34
N ALA A 141 -16.84 0.82 17.13
CA ALA A 141 -17.72 0.34 18.21
C ALA A 141 -17.28 -1.04 18.73
N LYS A 142 -16.84 -1.95 17.88
CA LYS A 142 -16.29 -3.26 18.30
C LYS A 142 -15.02 -3.12 19.15
N LEU A 143 -14.27 -2.03 18.96
CA LEU A 143 -13.06 -1.71 19.74
C LEU A 143 -13.34 -0.85 20.97
N GLY A 144 -14.62 -0.65 21.35
CA GLY A 144 -15.02 0.11 22.53
C GLY A 144 -15.23 1.61 22.30
N GLY A 145 -15.14 2.08 21.05
CA GLY A 145 -15.42 3.46 20.67
C GLY A 145 -16.88 3.70 20.26
N LYS A 146 -17.14 4.85 19.64
CA LYS A 146 -18.45 5.15 19.03
C LYS A 146 -18.53 4.55 17.64
N SER A 147 -19.74 4.20 17.17
CA SER A 147 -19.97 3.85 15.77
C SER A 147 -19.73 5.08 14.89
N LEU A 148 -18.79 4.97 13.95
CA LEU A 148 -18.40 6.05 13.05
C LEU A 148 -18.34 5.51 11.62
N PRO A 149 -18.91 6.22 10.63
CA PRO A 149 -18.71 5.89 9.23
C PRO A 149 -17.21 5.91 8.91
N SER A 150 -16.71 4.78 8.43
CA SER A 150 -15.29 4.63 8.17
C SER A 150 -15.07 3.88 6.87
N ILE A 151 -14.10 4.34 6.10
CA ILE A 151 -13.62 3.69 4.88
C ILE A 151 -12.10 3.70 4.86
N GLY A 152 -11.49 2.67 4.31
CA GLY A 152 -10.05 2.61 4.17
C GLY A 152 -9.60 1.50 3.25
N MET A 153 -8.30 1.49 3.00
CA MET A 153 -7.67 0.51 2.12
C MET A 153 -6.29 0.11 2.63
N ALA A 154 -5.81 -1.03 2.15
CA ALA A 154 -4.44 -1.49 2.35
C ALA A 154 -3.84 -1.92 1.01
N ILE A 155 -2.53 -1.73 0.86
CA ILE A 155 -1.75 -2.10 -0.33
C ILE A 155 -0.75 -3.17 0.09
N GLY A 156 -0.68 -4.25 -0.68
CA GLY A 156 0.41 -5.23 -0.58
C GLY A 156 1.67 -4.66 -1.25
N VAL A 157 2.60 -4.15 -0.45
CA VAL A 157 3.77 -3.39 -0.96
C VAL A 157 4.59 -4.21 -1.94
N GLU A 158 4.85 -5.48 -1.66
CA GLU A 158 5.62 -6.37 -2.52
C GLU A 158 4.92 -6.63 -3.86
N ARG A 159 3.60 -6.84 -3.83
CA ARG A 159 2.79 -7.03 -5.04
C ARG A 159 2.74 -5.76 -5.89
N PHE A 160 2.54 -4.63 -5.22
CA PHE A 160 2.56 -3.33 -5.88
C PHE A 160 3.93 -3.06 -6.52
N ALA A 161 5.02 -3.27 -5.77
CA ALA A 161 6.38 -3.08 -6.26
C ALA A 161 6.70 -3.95 -7.48
N SER A 162 6.18 -5.20 -7.54
CA SER A 162 6.38 -6.08 -8.69
C SER A 162 5.67 -5.63 -9.97
N LEU A 163 4.65 -4.77 -9.86
CA LEU A 163 3.94 -4.18 -11.00
C LEU A 163 4.64 -2.94 -11.55
N VAL A 164 5.45 -2.27 -10.75
CA VAL A 164 6.14 -1.04 -11.15
C VAL A 164 7.40 -1.41 -11.93
N LYS A 165 7.35 -1.29 -13.26
CA LYS A 165 8.44 -1.74 -14.15
C LYS A 165 9.48 -0.68 -14.46
N ASP A 166 9.08 0.58 -14.52
CA ASP A 166 9.90 1.71 -14.94
C ASP A 166 10.15 2.66 -13.76
N ILE A 167 10.69 2.15 -12.68
CA ILE A 167 11.34 3.05 -11.74
C ILE A 167 12.67 3.42 -12.40
N THR A 168 12.74 4.60 -13.03
CA THR A 168 14.00 5.29 -13.22
C THR A 168 14.48 5.65 -11.83
N THR A 169 15.09 4.69 -11.15
CA THR A 169 15.88 4.99 -9.97
C THR A 169 17.02 5.84 -10.49
N SER A 170 17.05 7.11 -10.11
CA SER A 170 18.30 7.84 -10.18
C SER A 170 19.31 6.95 -9.47
N ASN A 171 20.37 6.60 -10.17
CA ASN A 171 21.44 5.81 -9.56
C ASN A 171 22.29 6.66 -8.59
N LYS A 172 21.97 7.95 -8.39
CA LYS A 172 22.69 8.84 -7.50
C LYS A 172 22.30 8.55 -6.05
N VAL A 173 23.26 8.13 -5.26
CA VAL A 173 23.13 7.93 -3.83
C VAL A 173 23.95 9.01 -3.11
N VAL A 174 23.31 9.68 -2.17
CA VAL A 174 23.96 10.64 -1.26
C VAL A 174 23.80 10.13 0.15
N SER A 175 24.90 9.90 0.87
CA SER A 175 24.84 9.51 2.27
C SER A 175 24.74 10.74 3.18
N PHE A 176 23.80 10.73 4.11
CA PHE A 176 23.64 11.78 5.13
C PHE A 176 24.11 11.22 6.49
N LEU A 177 25.21 11.75 6.98
CA LEU A 177 25.91 11.27 8.17
C LEU A 177 25.71 12.26 9.32
N THR A 178 25.11 11.79 10.42
CA THR A 178 25.00 12.59 11.65
C THR A 178 26.06 12.15 12.64
N LEU A 179 26.75 13.10 13.28
CA LEU A 179 27.78 12.89 14.30
C LEU A 179 27.38 13.59 15.61
N THR A 180 26.12 13.58 15.94
CA THR A 180 25.58 14.17 17.17
C THR A 180 25.37 13.11 18.22
N SER A 181 25.72 13.41 19.47
CA SER A 181 25.57 12.52 20.63
C SER A 181 24.13 12.41 21.13
N ASN A 182 23.25 13.34 20.73
CA ASN A 182 21.84 13.41 21.10
C ASN A 182 20.95 13.30 19.88
N LEU A 183 19.76 12.72 20.05
CA LEU A 183 18.68 12.67 19.03
C LEU A 183 18.10 14.08 18.77
N GLU A 184 18.92 15.00 18.31
CA GLU A 184 18.44 16.33 17.92
C GLU A 184 17.54 16.25 16.67
N SER A 185 16.43 16.94 16.71
CA SER A 185 15.47 16.94 15.58
C SER A 185 15.96 17.69 14.34
N LYS A 186 16.96 18.57 14.48
CA LYS A 186 17.47 19.42 13.39
C LYS A 186 18.02 18.62 12.20
N PRO A 187 18.94 17.64 12.36
CA PRO A 187 19.46 16.85 11.23
C PRO A 187 18.33 16.13 10.47
N TYR A 188 17.33 15.63 11.17
CA TYR A 188 16.19 14.95 10.55
C TYR A 188 15.33 15.90 9.71
N LYS A 189 15.14 17.15 10.18
CA LYS A 189 14.42 18.16 9.42
C LYS A 189 15.16 18.53 8.15
N ILE A 190 16.50 18.67 8.21
CA ILE A 190 17.35 18.94 7.04
C ILE A 190 17.25 17.76 6.05
N ALA A 191 17.41 16.55 6.51
CA ALA A 191 17.29 15.37 5.65
C ALA A 191 15.90 15.24 5.01
N HIS A 192 14.83 15.57 5.74
CA HIS A 192 13.47 15.59 5.20
C HIS A 192 13.32 16.65 4.10
N GLN A 193 13.84 17.86 4.32
CA GLN A 193 13.82 18.92 3.32
C GLN A 193 14.61 18.53 2.06
N LEU A 194 15.80 17.96 2.19
CA LEU A 194 16.59 17.49 1.06
C LEU A 194 15.79 16.45 0.23
N ARG A 195 15.18 15.47 0.86
CA ARG A 195 14.35 14.46 0.17
C ARG A 195 13.17 15.07 -0.59
N SER A 196 12.56 16.14 -0.05
CA SER A 196 11.45 16.82 -0.72
C SER A 196 11.87 17.69 -1.90
N MET A 197 13.14 18.11 -1.95
CA MET A 197 13.67 18.97 -3.03
C MET A 197 14.03 18.19 -4.29
N ASN A 198 14.54 16.98 -4.15
CA ASN A 198 14.92 16.15 -5.28
C ASN A 198 14.60 14.67 -5.02
N SER A 199 13.45 14.23 -5.52
CA SER A 199 12.98 12.84 -5.37
C SER A 199 13.79 11.82 -6.20
N ASN A 200 14.61 12.31 -7.13
CA ASN A 200 15.45 11.44 -7.97
C ASN A 200 16.74 11.01 -7.28
N ILE A 201 17.05 11.54 -6.10
CA ILE A 201 18.24 11.18 -5.34
C ILE A 201 17.85 10.28 -4.17
N ILE A 202 18.57 9.18 -4.00
CA ILE A 202 18.46 8.32 -2.83
C ILE A 202 19.28 8.95 -1.72
N LEU A 203 18.64 9.54 -0.71
CA LEU A 203 19.30 10.02 0.50
C LEU A 203 19.38 8.90 1.54
N ASP A 204 20.57 8.26 1.65
CA ASP A 204 20.87 7.23 2.67
C ASP A 204 21.18 7.89 4.02
N LEU A 205 20.19 7.92 4.91
CA LEU A 205 20.31 8.52 6.22
C LEU A 205 20.90 7.53 7.23
N GLN A 206 22.13 7.78 7.67
CA GLN A 206 22.84 6.93 8.62
C GLN A 206 22.66 7.42 10.05
N LEU A 207 21.67 6.83 10.73
CA LEU A 207 21.24 7.18 12.09
C LEU A 207 21.99 6.41 13.19
N SER A 208 22.63 5.29 12.85
CA SER A 208 23.30 4.45 13.85
C SER A 208 24.49 5.18 14.47
N ASP A 209 24.76 4.91 15.73
CA ASP A 209 25.98 5.33 16.39
C ASP A 209 27.20 4.79 15.64
N GLY A 210 28.28 5.56 15.68
CA GLY A 210 29.53 5.15 15.02
C GLY A 210 30.43 6.32 14.70
N SER A 211 31.72 6.03 14.52
CA SER A 211 32.70 7.03 14.13
C SER A 211 32.50 7.48 12.69
N LEU A 212 32.93 8.70 12.36
CA LEU A 212 32.92 9.22 11.00
C LEU A 212 33.56 8.23 10.00
N LYS A 213 34.69 7.62 10.37
CA LYS A 213 35.38 6.62 9.55
C LYS A 213 34.47 5.43 9.22
N SER A 214 33.71 4.93 10.19
CA SER A 214 32.77 3.81 9.99
C SER A 214 31.63 4.19 9.07
N LYS A 215 31.07 5.39 9.25
CA LYS A 215 29.95 5.91 8.41
C LYS A 215 30.39 6.18 6.99
N LEU A 216 31.58 6.75 6.78
CA LEU A 216 32.15 6.93 5.43
C LEU A 216 32.42 5.59 4.72
N ARG A 217 32.90 4.58 5.46
CA ARG A 217 33.06 3.23 4.90
C ARG A 217 31.72 2.64 4.42
N LYS A 218 30.64 2.88 5.15
CA LYS A 218 29.30 2.47 4.76
C LYS A 218 28.81 3.25 3.55
N ALA A 219 29.03 4.57 3.50
CA ALA A 219 28.70 5.40 2.35
C ALA A 219 29.38 4.89 1.06
N ASN A 220 30.67 4.58 1.13
CA ASN A 220 31.40 3.98 0.00
C ASN A 220 30.84 2.62 -0.40
N LYS A 221 30.48 1.76 0.57
CA LYS A 221 29.87 0.44 0.29
C LYS A 221 28.50 0.58 -0.41
N ASN A 222 27.77 1.64 -0.13
CA ASN A 222 26.49 1.95 -0.75
C ASN A 222 26.63 2.70 -2.09
N ASN A 223 27.83 2.84 -2.62
CA ASN A 223 28.16 3.58 -3.84
C ASN A 223 27.65 5.03 -3.81
N SER A 224 27.73 5.70 -2.65
CA SER A 224 27.37 7.11 -2.55
C SER A 224 28.38 7.96 -3.29
N GLU A 225 27.90 8.92 -4.11
CA GLU A 225 28.77 9.89 -4.78
C GLU A 225 29.24 10.99 -3.82
N TYR A 226 28.35 11.32 -2.87
CA TYR A 226 28.58 12.36 -1.87
C TYR A 226 28.22 11.89 -0.48
N ALA A 227 28.93 12.44 0.52
CA ALA A 227 28.54 12.31 1.92
C ALA A 227 28.30 13.71 2.51
N ILE A 228 27.09 13.98 2.95
CA ILE A 228 26.74 15.17 3.73
C ILE A 228 26.96 14.84 5.18
N ILE A 229 27.82 15.59 5.87
CA ILE A 229 28.21 15.35 7.26
C ILE A 229 27.72 16.53 8.10
N ILE A 230 26.98 16.22 9.16
CA ILE A 230 26.49 17.19 10.14
C ILE A 230 26.80 16.68 11.54
N GLY A 231 27.70 17.37 12.21
CA GLY A 231 28.04 17.18 13.62
C GLY A 231 27.51 18.30 14.50
N GLU A 232 27.93 18.32 15.76
CA GLU A 232 27.52 19.33 16.73
C GLU A 232 28.00 20.73 16.36
N GLU A 233 29.19 20.84 15.78
CA GLU A 233 29.75 22.11 15.31
C GLU A 233 28.96 22.66 14.13
N GLU A 234 28.70 21.84 13.13
CA GLU A 234 27.93 22.23 11.95
C GLU A 234 26.50 22.64 12.32
N LEU A 235 25.87 21.95 13.29
CA LEU A 235 24.54 22.34 13.77
C LEU A 235 24.53 23.68 14.48
N ARG A 236 25.56 23.99 15.27
CA ARG A 236 25.72 25.26 15.97
C ARG A 236 25.95 26.40 14.99
N ASP A 237 26.81 26.16 14.00
CA ASP A 237 27.27 27.20 13.06
C ASP A 237 26.36 27.33 11.83
N GLY A 238 25.34 26.45 11.69
CA GLY A 238 24.40 26.46 10.57
C GLY A 238 25.04 26.01 9.25
N THR A 239 26.00 25.13 9.31
CA THR A 239 26.78 24.62 8.16
C THR A 239 26.60 23.10 7.98
N ALA A 240 27.17 22.56 6.91
CA ALA A 240 27.34 21.14 6.66
C ALA A 240 28.64 20.91 5.89
N VAL A 241 29.24 19.75 6.03
CA VAL A 241 30.39 19.35 5.21
C VAL A 241 29.90 18.42 4.10
N ILE A 242 30.20 18.77 2.85
CA ILE A 242 29.99 17.92 1.67
C ILE A 242 31.32 17.27 1.34
N LYS A 243 31.39 15.94 1.47
CA LYS A 243 32.55 15.15 1.06
C LYS A 243 32.27 14.48 -0.29
N PHE A 244 33.19 14.66 -1.23
CA PHE A 244 33.16 14.06 -2.54
C PHE A 244 33.79 12.67 -2.48
N LEU A 245 33.03 11.60 -2.74
CA LEU A 245 33.52 10.23 -2.54
C LEU A 245 34.12 9.62 -3.81
N ASN A 246 33.73 10.13 -4.97
CA ASN A 246 34.17 9.64 -6.30
C ASN A 246 35.06 10.65 -7.06
N ASP A 247 35.48 11.75 -6.43
CA ASP A 247 36.32 12.76 -7.06
C ASP A 247 37.67 12.85 -6.32
N GLU A 248 38.75 12.41 -7.00
CA GLU A 248 40.10 12.43 -6.42
C GLU A 248 40.70 13.86 -6.31
N LEU A 249 40.14 14.82 -7.04
CA LEU A 249 40.63 16.22 -7.06
C LEU A 249 39.92 17.10 -6.02
N LYS A 250 38.75 16.66 -5.54
CA LYS A 250 37.90 17.42 -4.62
C LYS A 250 37.62 16.59 -3.38
N ASP A 251 38.24 16.95 -2.25
CA ASP A 251 38.09 16.14 -1.01
C ASP A 251 36.80 16.49 -0.28
N GLN A 252 36.67 17.71 0.20
CA GLN A 252 35.49 18.17 0.94
C GLN A 252 35.34 19.70 0.94
N GLU A 253 34.11 20.15 1.15
CA GLU A 253 33.75 21.57 1.28
C GLU A 253 32.82 21.78 2.48
N THR A 254 33.04 22.86 3.23
CA THR A 254 32.10 23.32 4.26
C THR A 254 31.20 24.39 3.65
N VAL A 255 29.90 24.20 3.70
CA VAL A 255 28.89 25.08 3.10
C VAL A 255 27.83 25.45 4.14
N SER A 256 27.16 26.58 3.96
CA SER A 256 25.95 26.89 4.74
C SER A 256 24.82 25.93 4.40
N ILE A 257 23.85 25.74 5.30
CA ILE A 257 22.66 24.91 5.02
C ILE A 257 21.90 25.39 3.78
N LYS A 258 21.89 26.70 3.50
CA LYS A 258 21.27 27.26 2.31
C LYS A 258 22.00 26.83 1.03
N GLU A 259 23.31 26.86 1.03
CA GLU A 259 24.14 26.41 -0.09
C GLU A 259 24.05 24.91 -0.28
N LEU A 260 23.96 24.13 0.80
CA LEU A 260 23.70 22.70 0.77
C LEU A 260 22.39 22.38 0.01
N PHE A 261 21.33 23.13 0.27
CA PHE A 261 20.05 22.93 -0.43
C PHE A 261 20.18 23.24 -1.94
N SER A 262 20.88 24.32 -2.30
CA SER A 262 21.15 24.66 -3.69
C SER A 262 21.99 23.60 -4.39
N PHE A 263 23.05 23.13 -3.75
CA PHE A 263 23.88 22.04 -4.24
C PHE A 263 23.06 20.77 -4.48
N TYR A 264 22.27 20.32 -3.49
CA TYR A 264 21.49 19.09 -3.58
C TYR A 264 20.40 19.16 -4.68
N THR A 265 19.84 20.33 -4.93
CA THR A 265 18.87 20.52 -6.01
C THR A 265 19.53 20.46 -7.40
N SER A 266 20.82 20.78 -7.50
CA SER A 266 21.57 20.77 -8.77
C SER A 266 22.11 19.38 -9.15
N LEU A 267 22.07 18.40 -8.23
CA LEU A 267 22.49 17.02 -8.49
C LEU A 267 21.52 16.27 -9.41
#